data_c8b59b5df0f996f3f21907b6c45709e8
#
_entry.id   c8b59b5df0f996f3f21907b6c45709e8
#
_cell.length_a   1.000
_cell.length_b   1.000
_cell.length_c   1.000
_cell.angle_alpha   90.00
_cell.angle_beta   90.00
_cell.angle_gamma   90.00
#
_symmetry.space_group_name_H-M   'P 1'
#
loop_
_entity.id
_entity.type
_entity.pdbx_description
1 polymer ?
#
loop_
_entity_poly.entity_id
_entity_poly.type
_entity_poly.pdbx_seq_one_letter_code
_entity_poly.pdbx_strand_id
1 'polypeptide(L)'
;MFAALADPTRRLMVEELLRDGTTSVPTLAAELPITRQAVAKHLSALDHAGLVERAPSAGREVRYRLRAGALAPALAWLRQAELAWDERLGRLKDAVEHGESR
;
A
#
# COMPACT_ATOMS: atom_id res chain seq x y z
N MET A 1 3.38 -5.75 8.69
CA MET A 1 3.01 -4.76 7.65
C MET A 1 3.26 -5.28 6.24
N PHE A 2 4.50 -5.66 5.92
CA PHE A 2 4.82 -6.11 4.54
C PHE A 2 4.08 -7.37 4.12
N ALA A 3 3.87 -8.31 5.04
CA ALA A 3 3.08 -9.51 4.77
C ALA A 3 1.64 -9.18 4.36
N ALA A 4 1.03 -8.18 5.01
CA ALA A 4 -0.32 -7.75 4.65
C ALA A 4 -0.37 -7.13 3.25
N LEU A 5 0.68 -6.44 2.82
CA LEU A 5 0.78 -5.82 1.52
C LEU A 5 1.27 -6.77 0.42
N ALA A 6 1.66 -7.99 0.76
CA ALA A 6 2.02 -9.01 -0.22
C ALA A 6 0.82 -9.54 -1.01
N ASP A 7 -0.38 -9.47 -0.44
CA ASP A 7 -1.60 -9.87 -1.13
C ASP A 7 -2.03 -8.81 -2.14
N PRO A 8 -2.19 -9.16 -3.44
CA PRO A 8 -2.56 -8.17 -4.45
C PRO A 8 -3.89 -7.47 -4.19
N THR A 9 -4.88 -8.19 -3.64
CA THR A 9 -6.18 -7.61 -3.32
C THR A 9 -6.05 -6.57 -2.22
N ARG A 10 -5.26 -6.85 -1.18
CA ARG A 10 -5.03 -5.89 -0.10
C ARG A 10 -4.31 -4.64 -0.59
N ARG A 11 -3.37 -4.78 -1.52
CA ARG A 11 -2.70 -3.63 -2.15
C ARG A 11 -3.69 -2.76 -2.91
N LEU A 12 -4.60 -3.37 -3.67
CA LEU A 12 -5.65 -2.62 -4.36
C LEU A 12 -6.55 -1.86 -3.38
N MET A 13 -6.88 -2.47 -2.25
CA MET A 13 -7.68 -1.82 -1.21
C MET A 13 -6.95 -0.63 -0.59
N VAL A 14 -5.65 -0.74 -0.34
CA VAL A 14 -4.83 0.37 0.15
C VAL A 14 -4.76 1.50 -0.89
N GLU A 15 -4.61 1.17 -2.16
CA GLU A 15 -4.61 2.15 -3.24
C GLU A 15 -5.95 2.91 -3.31
N GLU A 16 -7.07 2.20 -3.14
CA GLU A 16 -8.40 2.83 -3.06
C GLU A 16 -8.48 3.82 -1.89
N LEU A 17 -7.98 3.42 -0.73
CA LEU A 17 -7.95 4.26 0.45
C LEU A 17 -7.06 5.50 0.27
N LEU A 18 -5.93 5.34 -0.41
CA LEU A 18 -5.03 6.46 -0.71
C LEU A 18 -5.71 7.47 -1.64
N ARG A 19 -6.47 6.98 -2.61
CA ARG A 19 -7.16 7.84 -3.58
C ARG A 19 -8.37 8.54 -2.97
N ASP A 20 -9.20 7.79 -2.25
CA ASP A 20 -10.52 8.25 -1.83
C ASP A 20 -10.56 8.76 -0.37
N GLY A 21 -9.53 8.46 0.42
CA GLY A 21 -9.44 8.84 1.83
C GLY A 21 -10.14 7.87 2.77
N THR A 22 -11.39 7.53 2.50
CA THR A 22 -12.15 6.54 3.26
C THR A 22 -12.88 5.58 2.33
N THR A 23 -13.24 4.42 2.84
CA THR A 23 -14.02 3.44 2.10
C THR A 23 -14.89 2.61 3.06
N SER A 24 -15.72 1.75 2.48
CA SER A 24 -16.59 0.83 3.22
C SER A 24 -16.59 -0.54 2.55
N VAL A 25 -17.07 -1.56 3.26
CA VAL A 25 -17.24 -2.91 2.69
C VAL A 25 -18.11 -2.87 1.43
N PRO A 26 -19.31 -2.24 1.45
CA PRO A 26 -20.12 -2.17 0.23
C PRO A 26 -19.45 -1.48 -0.95
N THR A 27 -18.73 -0.39 -0.69
CA THR A 27 -18.01 0.35 -1.75
C THR A 27 -16.93 -0.52 -2.38
N LEU A 28 -16.09 -1.15 -1.57
CA LEU A 28 -15.03 -2.02 -2.07
C LEU A 28 -15.58 -3.25 -2.81
N ALA A 29 -16.66 -3.84 -2.31
CA ALA A 29 -17.28 -4.99 -2.97
C ALA A 29 -17.91 -4.63 -4.31
N ALA A 30 -18.34 -3.38 -4.50
CA ALA A 30 -18.83 -2.89 -5.78
C ALA A 30 -17.70 -2.66 -6.80
N GLU A 31 -16.51 -2.30 -6.33
CA GLU A 31 -15.37 -1.94 -7.20
C GLU A 31 -14.44 -3.13 -7.47
N LEU A 32 -14.36 -4.09 -6.57
CA LEU A 32 -13.47 -5.23 -6.68
C LEU A 32 -14.24 -6.50 -7.01
N PRO A 33 -13.66 -7.45 -7.77
CA PRO A 33 -14.34 -8.70 -8.14
C PRO A 33 -14.29 -9.73 -7.01
N ILE A 34 -14.70 -9.33 -5.81
CA ILE A 34 -14.73 -10.19 -4.62
C ILE A 34 -16.01 -9.95 -3.82
N THR A 35 -16.35 -10.90 -2.97
CA THR A 35 -17.54 -10.81 -2.13
C THR A 35 -17.36 -9.83 -0.97
N ARG A 36 -18.47 -9.36 -0.39
CA ARG A 36 -18.45 -8.54 0.82
C ARG A 36 -17.74 -9.25 1.98
N GLN A 37 -17.94 -10.56 2.10
CA GLN A 37 -17.28 -11.36 3.14
C GLN A 37 -15.76 -11.37 2.94
N ALA A 38 -15.28 -11.51 1.71
CA ALA A 38 -13.88 -11.46 1.40
C ALA A 38 -13.29 -10.06 1.68
N VAL A 39 -14.01 -9.00 1.32
CA VAL A 39 -13.61 -7.62 1.64
C VAL A 39 -13.46 -7.42 3.14
N ALA A 40 -14.46 -7.87 3.91
CA ALA A 40 -14.43 -7.75 5.38
C ALA A 40 -13.23 -8.49 5.97
N LYS A 41 -12.91 -9.67 5.45
CA LYS A 41 -11.75 -10.45 5.88
C LYS A 41 -10.44 -9.72 5.59
N HIS A 42 -10.31 -9.14 4.40
CA HIS A 42 -9.12 -8.37 4.04
C HIS A 42 -8.98 -7.10 4.89
N LEU A 43 -10.07 -6.38 5.14
CA LEU A 43 -10.04 -5.20 6.02
C LEU A 43 -9.65 -5.58 7.44
N SER A 44 -10.14 -6.70 7.95
CA SER A 44 -9.76 -7.21 9.27
C SER A 44 -8.24 -7.49 9.32
N ALA A 45 -7.69 -8.09 8.28
CA ALA A 45 -6.25 -8.34 8.20
C ALA A 45 -5.44 -7.04 8.17
N LEU A 46 -5.91 -6.04 7.42
CA LEU A 46 -5.27 -4.72 7.37
C LEU A 46 -5.34 -4.00 8.73
N ASP A 47 -6.46 -4.13 9.44
CA ASP A 47 -6.63 -3.58 10.78
C ASP A 47 -5.67 -4.24 11.78
N HIS A 48 -5.56 -5.57 11.76
CA HIS A 48 -4.62 -6.30 12.61
C HIS A 48 -3.16 -5.93 12.31
N ALA A 49 -2.86 -5.60 11.07
CA ALA A 49 -1.54 -5.14 10.68
C ALA A 49 -1.28 -3.67 11.05
N GLY A 50 -2.27 -2.95 11.57
CA GLY A 50 -2.15 -1.56 11.95
C GLY A 50 -2.19 -0.57 10.78
N LEU A 51 -2.67 -1.01 9.62
CA LEU A 51 -2.71 -0.18 8.41
C LEU A 51 -3.98 0.65 8.29
N VAL A 52 -5.10 0.12 8.76
CA VAL A 52 -6.39 0.80 8.69
C VAL A 52 -7.01 0.93 10.07
N GLU A 53 -7.93 1.88 10.19
CA GLU A 53 -8.75 2.09 11.38
C GLU A 53 -10.14 2.52 10.94
N ARG A 54 -11.11 2.45 11.86
CA ARG A 54 -12.45 2.95 11.58
C ARG A 54 -12.42 4.47 11.52
N ALA A 55 -13.08 5.01 10.50
CA ALA A 55 -13.25 6.44 10.33
C ALA A 55 -14.60 6.90 10.87
N PRO A 56 -14.73 8.18 11.31
CA PRO A 56 -16.03 8.72 11.64
C PRO A 56 -16.99 8.60 10.46
N SER A 57 -18.24 8.24 10.72
CA SER A 57 -19.25 8.06 9.70
C SER A 57 -20.58 8.66 10.17
N ALA A 58 -21.25 9.36 9.25
CA ALA A 58 -22.63 9.77 9.49
C ALA A 58 -23.54 8.59 9.18
N GLY A 59 -24.25 8.08 10.20
CA GLY A 59 -25.19 6.98 10.04
C GLY A 59 -24.61 5.62 10.44
N ARG A 60 -25.19 4.55 9.88
CA ARG A 60 -24.89 3.17 10.28
C ARG A 60 -23.75 2.52 9.51
N GLU A 61 -23.31 3.12 8.42
CA GLU A 61 -22.26 2.57 7.60
C GLU A 61 -20.91 2.65 8.33
N VAL A 62 -20.21 1.54 8.42
CA VAL A 62 -18.86 1.48 8.98
C VAL A 62 -17.88 1.87 7.87
N ARG A 63 -17.13 2.93 8.11
CA ARG A 63 -16.11 3.39 7.19
C ARG A 63 -14.73 3.13 7.74
N TYR A 64 -13.79 3.02 6.83
CA TYR A 64 -12.38 2.76 7.16
C TYR A 64 -11.49 3.79 6.49
N ARG A 65 -10.38 4.08 7.12
CA ARG A 65 -9.32 4.94 6.56
C ARG A 65 -7.96 4.34 6.87
N LEU A 66 -6.94 4.80 6.16
CA LEU A 66 -5.57 4.47 6.54
C LEU A 66 -5.23 5.13 7.87
N ARG A 67 -4.59 4.39 8.76
CA ARG A 67 -4.12 4.93 10.03
C ARG A 67 -3.01 5.93 9.75
N ALA A 68 -3.04 7.09 10.43
CA ALA A 68 -2.02 8.12 10.25
C ALA A 68 -0.62 7.55 10.51
N GLY A 69 0.30 7.77 9.58
CA GLY A 69 1.66 7.27 9.68
C GLY A 69 1.83 5.77 9.46
N ALA A 70 0.76 5.03 9.15
CA ALA A 70 0.81 3.58 8.98
C ALA A 70 1.79 3.14 7.88
N LEU A 71 1.90 3.92 6.81
CA LEU A 71 2.78 3.61 5.69
C LEU A 71 4.19 4.20 5.85
N ALA A 72 4.45 4.96 6.91
CA ALA A 72 5.76 5.60 7.09
C ALA A 72 6.93 4.62 7.08
N PRO A 73 6.87 3.46 7.78
CA PRO A 73 7.96 2.48 7.70
C PRO A 73 8.16 1.91 6.31
N ALA A 74 7.07 1.65 5.59
CA ALA A 74 7.13 1.14 4.21
C ALA A 74 7.71 2.19 3.27
N LEU A 75 7.31 3.45 3.41
CA LEU A 75 7.85 4.56 2.63
C LEU A 75 9.34 4.78 2.90
N ALA A 76 9.76 4.70 4.15
CA ALA A 76 11.17 4.80 4.53
C ALA A 76 12.00 3.68 3.88
N TRP A 77 11.49 2.45 3.93
CA TRP A 77 12.15 1.31 3.30
C TRP A 77 12.27 1.47 1.79
N LEU A 78 11.18 1.90 1.14
CA LEU A 78 11.17 2.16 -0.31
C LEU A 78 12.17 3.24 -0.69
N ARG A 79 12.24 4.31 0.09
CA ARG A 79 13.17 5.41 -0.16
C ARG A 79 14.62 4.94 -0.09
N GLN A 80 14.95 4.12 0.89
CA GLN A 80 16.28 3.53 1.00
C GLN A 80 16.59 2.57 -0.14
N ALA A 81 15.60 1.79 -0.56
CA ALA A 81 15.74 0.89 -1.71
C ALA A 81 15.98 1.66 -3.02
N GLU A 82 15.30 2.79 -3.20
CA GLU A 82 15.53 3.68 -4.35
C GLU A 82 16.95 4.24 -4.34
N LEU A 83 17.42 4.72 -3.21
CA LEU A 83 18.78 5.25 -3.09
C LEU A 83 19.83 4.18 -3.41
N ALA A 84 19.66 2.98 -2.87
CA ALA A 84 20.56 1.86 -3.15
C ALA A 84 20.55 1.49 -4.64
N TRP A 85 19.36 1.51 -5.24
CA TRP A 85 19.19 1.24 -6.67
C TRP A 85 19.84 2.30 -7.54
N ASP A 86 19.67 3.57 -7.19
CA ASP A 86 20.28 4.69 -7.90
C ASP A 86 21.82 4.62 -7.83
N GLU A 87 22.37 4.25 -6.68
CA GLU A 87 23.81 4.02 -6.55
C GLU A 87 24.30 2.91 -7.47
N ARG A 88 23.57 1.79 -7.55
CA ARG A 88 23.91 0.70 -8.47
C ARG A 88 23.86 1.12 -9.92
N LEU A 89 22.83 1.84 -10.30
CA LEU A 89 22.67 2.36 -11.65
C LEU A 89 23.80 3.34 -11.99
N GLY A 90 24.17 4.21 -11.04
CA GLY A 90 25.29 5.12 -11.20
C GLY A 90 26.60 4.38 -11.42
N ARG A 91 26.88 3.34 -10.64
CA ARG A 91 28.08 2.51 -10.82
C ARG A 91 28.11 1.78 -12.15
N LEU A 92 26.96 1.24 -12.58
CA LEU A 92 26.84 0.58 -13.88
C LEU A 92 27.09 1.57 -15.03
N LYS A 93 26.52 2.76 -14.94
CA LYS A 93 26.72 3.82 -15.92
C LYS A 93 28.19 4.20 -16.01
N ASP A 94 28.85 4.42 -14.89
CA ASP A 94 30.28 4.75 -14.83
C ASP A 94 31.14 3.64 -15.44
N ALA A 95 30.83 2.38 -15.13
CA ALA A 95 31.54 1.23 -15.67
C ALA A 95 31.39 1.14 -17.20
N VAL A 96 30.21 1.39 -17.74
CA VAL A 96 29.95 1.40 -19.18
C VAL A 96 30.68 2.54 -19.84
N GLU A 97 30.62 3.76 -19.29
CA GLU A 97 31.31 4.94 -19.85
C GLU A 97 32.83 4.76 -19.85
N HIS A 98 33.41 4.25 -18.76
CA HIS A 98 34.83 3.97 -18.68
C HIS A 98 35.22 2.78 -19.56
N GLY A 99 34.38 1.80 -19.71
CA GLY A 99 34.60 0.65 -20.60
C GLY A 99 34.65 1.07 -22.06
N GLU A 100 33.85 2.02 -22.46
CA GLU A 100 33.78 2.52 -23.84
C GLU A 100 35.00 3.39 -24.22
N SER A 101 35.66 3.95 -23.25
CA SER A 101 36.81 4.83 -23.50
C SER A 101 38.12 4.09 -23.80
N ARG A 102 38.10 2.78 -23.85
CA ARG A 102 39.22 1.95 -24.19
C ARG A 102 39.25 1.66 -25.73
#